data_3523b83f4b64e46c1f5a7831ab1ce99c
#
_entry.id   3523b83f4b64e46c1f5a7831ab1ce99c
#
_cell.length_a   1.000
_cell.length_b   1.000
_cell.length_c   1.000
_cell.angle_alpha   90.00
_cell.angle_beta   90.00
_cell.angle_gamma   90.00
#
_symmetry.space_group_name_H-M   'P 1'
#
loop_
_entity.id
_entity.type
_entity.pdbx_description
1 polymer ?
#
loop_
_entity_poly.entity_id
_entity_poly.type
_entity_poly.pdbx_seq_one_letter_code
_entity_poly.pdbx_strand_id
1 'polypeptide(L)'
;MNITDVRVRKVAKEGKMKAGVSITIDDEFVVHDIKVIEGEKGLFIAMPSRKAADGEYRDIAHPINSTTRDRIQTLILDKYQEVMNETDAQEEAAEE
;
A
#
# COMPACT_ATOMS: atom_id res chain seq x y z
N MET A 1 7.07 -13.23 -11.73
CA MET A 1 6.06 -12.77 -10.76
C MET A 1 5.30 -11.59 -11.33
N ASN A 2 4.00 -11.74 -11.49
CA ASN A 2 3.15 -10.67 -12.00
C ASN A 2 2.20 -10.20 -10.91
N ILE A 3 2.16 -8.89 -10.71
CA ILE A 3 1.16 -8.30 -9.81
C ILE A 3 -0.12 -8.16 -10.63
N THR A 4 -1.10 -9.00 -10.35
CA THR A 4 -2.31 -9.09 -11.16
C THR A 4 -3.47 -8.26 -10.61
N ASP A 5 -3.39 -7.83 -9.36
CA ASP A 5 -4.38 -6.93 -8.79
C ASP A 5 -3.77 -6.13 -7.64
N VAL A 6 -4.23 -4.90 -7.49
CA VAL A 6 -3.84 -4.04 -6.36
C VAL A 6 -5.12 -3.45 -5.80
N ARG A 7 -5.37 -3.70 -4.51
CA ARG A 7 -6.57 -3.18 -3.85
C ARG A 7 -6.20 -2.24 -2.72
N VAL A 8 -6.70 -1.02 -2.79
CA VAL A 8 -6.54 -0.03 -1.72
C VAL A 8 -7.78 -0.14 -0.85
N ARG A 9 -7.60 -0.57 0.41
CA ARG A 9 -8.74 -0.87 1.28
C ARG A 9 -9.12 0.22 2.24
N LYS A 10 -8.15 0.94 2.76
CA LYS A 10 -8.41 2.04 3.68
C LYS A 10 -7.63 3.25 3.22
N VAL A 11 -8.31 4.38 3.16
CA VAL A 11 -7.69 5.64 2.81
C VAL A 11 -7.91 6.60 3.98
N ALA A 12 -6.81 7.09 4.55
CA ALA A 12 -6.85 8.07 5.63
C ALA A 12 -6.28 9.38 5.12
N LYS A 13 -6.98 10.47 5.34
CA LYS A 13 -6.52 11.79 4.88
C LYS A 13 -5.56 12.43 5.85
N GLU A 14 -5.62 12.05 7.11
CA GLU A 14 -4.77 12.60 8.14
C GLU A 14 -3.79 11.56 8.66
N GLY A 15 -2.65 12.04 9.18
CA GLY A 15 -1.62 11.17 9.70
C GLY A 15 -0.65 10.73 8.63
N LYS A 16 0.34 9.95 9.03
CA LYS A 16 1.39 9.47 8.13
C LYS A 16 0.96 8.27 7.31
N MET A 17 0.12 7.41 7.88
CA MET A 17 -0.40 6.24 7.16
C MET A 17 -1.57 6.69 6.31
N LYS A 18 -1.41 6.63 5.00
CA LYS A 18 -2.42 7.12 4.06
C LYS A 18 -3.36 6.05 3.55
N ALA A 19 -2.90 4.82 3.43
CA ALA A 19 -3.75 3.75 2.92
C ALA A 19 -3.24 2.38 3.35
N GLY A 20 -4.18 1.43 3.39
CA GLY A 20 -3.88 0.01 3.53
C GLY A 20 -4.10 -0.66 2.17
N VAL A 21 -3.19 -1.52 1.77
CA VAL A 21 -3.18 -2.09 0.42
C VAL A 21 -2.96 -3.59 0.48
N SER A 22 -3.60 -4.29 -0.46
CA SER A 22 -3.32 -5.71 -0.70
C SER A 22 -2.92 -5.86 -2.16
N ILE A 23 -1.96 -6.75 -2.42
CA ILE A 23 -1.58 -7.08 -3.79
C ILE A 23 -1.81 -8.57 -4.04
N THR A 24 -2.22 -8.89 -5.26
CA THR A 24 -2.37 -10.28 -5.71
C THR A 24 -1.28 -10.57 -6.71
N ILE A 25 -0.66 -11.72 -6.57
CA ILE A 25 0.45 -12.15 -7.41
C ILE A 25 0.01 -13.37 -8.21
N ASP A 26 0.11 -13.28 -9.53
CA ASP A 26 -0.20 -14.37 -10.47
C ASP A 26 -1.62 -14.96 -10.27
N ASP A 27 -2.54 -14.16 -9.74
CA ASP A 27 -3.90 -14.61 -9.40
C ASP A 27 -3.94 -15.78 -8.42
N GLU A 28 -2.85 -16.03 -7.73
CA GLU A 28 -2.71 -17.20 -6.85
C GLU A 28 -2.32 -16.86 -5.42
N PHE A 29 -1.73 -15.71 -5.21
CA PHE A 29 -1.15 -15.38 -3.91
C PHE A 29 -1.45 -13.92 -3.58
N VAL A 30 -1.89 -13.65 -2.36
CA VAL A 30 -2.19 -12.27 -1.94
C VAL A 30 -1.31 -11.89 -0.74
N VAL A 31 -0.84 -10.66 -0.75
CA VAL A 31 -0.15 -10.08 0.40
C VAL A 31 -0.99 -8.92 0.92
N HIS A 32 -1.42 -9.03 2.18
CA HIS A 32 -2.23 -8.02 2.85
C HIS A 32 -1.36 -7.10 3.71
N ASP A 33 -1.96 -6.02 4.19
CA ASP A 33 -1.36 -5.13 5.19
C ASP A 33 -0.11 -4.39 4.71
N ILE A 34 -0.04 -4.13 3.43
CA ILE A 34 0.94 -3.18 2.90
C ILE A 34 0.38 -1.78 3.14
N LYS A 35 1.23 -0.84 3.48
CA LYS A 35 0.79 0.51 3.83
C LYS A 35 1.41 1.54 2.91
N VAL A 36 0.63 2.56 2.55
CA VAL A 36 1.14 3.75 1.90
C VAL A 36 1.39 4.78 2.99
N ILE A 37 2.61 5.27 3.08
CA ILE A 37 3.03 6.17 4.14
C ILE A 37 3.58 7.45 3.53
N GLU A 38 3.24 8.58 4.14
CA GLU A 38 3.77 9.88 3.74
C GLU A 38 5.02 10.18 4.54
N GLY A 39 6.16 10.23 3.87
CA GLY A 39 7.42 10.57 4.47
C GLY A 39 7.86 11.96 4.06
N GLU A 40 9.03 12.38 4.55
CA GLU A 40 9.57 13.70 4.25
C GLU A 40 9.83 13.92 2.77
N LYS A 41 10.17 12.86 2.05
CA LYS A 41 10.49 12.95 0.62
C LYS A 41 9.33 12.56 -0.28
N GLY A 42 8.17 12.27 0.28
CA GLY A 42 7.00 11.88 -0.47
C GLY A 42 6.43 10.55 -0.01
N LEU A 43 5.58 9.98 -0.82
CA LEU A 43 4.91 8.73 -0.48
C LEU A 43 5.83 7.53 -0.72
N PHE A 44 5.75 6.58 0.16
CA PHE A 44 6.45 5.30 -0.01
C PHE A 44 5.58 4.18 0.56
N ILE A 45 5.98 2.94 0.30
CA ILE A 45 5.26 1.78 0.84
C ILE A 45 6.02 1.14 1.99
N ALA A 46 5.27 0.61 2.94
CA ALA A 46 5.81 -0.21 4.02
C ALA A 46 5.19 -1.59 3.90
N MET A 47 6.02 -2.61 3.91
CA MET A 47 5.58 -3.99 3.80
C MET A 47 4.98 -4.45 5.13
N PRO A 48 4.16 -5.53 5.13
CA PRO A 48 3.60 -6.01 6.38
C PRO A 48 4.70 -6.45 7.34
N SER A 49 4.59 -6.03 8.58
CA SER A 49 5.61 -6.33 9.59
C SER A 49 4.93 -6.63 10.91
N ARG A 50 5.69 -7.23 11.82
CA ARG A 50 5.21 -7.51 13.17
C ARG A 50 6.33 -7.24 14.16
N LYS A 51 5.93 -6.93 15.37
CA LYS A 51 6.87 -6.69 16.45
C LYS A 51 7.42 -8.03 16.96
N ALA A 52 8.73 -8.18 16.94
CA ALA A 52 9.40 -9.37 17.45
C ALA A 52 9.54 -9.32 18.96
N ALA A 53 9.98 -10.43 19.54
CA ALA A 53 10.14 -10.54 21.00
C ALA A 53 11.12 -9.52 21.56
N ASP A 54 12.11 -9.10 20.75
CA ASP A 54 13.10 -8.11 21.16
C ASP A 54 12.60 -6.66 21.05
N GLY A 55 11.34 -6.47 20.64
CA GLY A 55 10.75 -5.15 20.49
C GLY A 55 10.95 -4.50 19.13
N GLU A 56 11.71 -5.10 18.24
CA GLU A 56 11.94 -4.57 16.92
C GLU A 56 10.89 -5.07 15.92
N TYR A 57 10.56 -4.24 14.93
CA TYR A 57 9.65 -4.64 13.88
C TYR A 57 10.40 -5.32 12.75
N ARG A 58 9.85 -6.42 12.27
CA ARG A 58 10.44 -7.18 11.16
C ARG A 58 9.37 -7.43 10.11
N ASP A 59 9.75 -7.30 8.86
CA ASP A 59 8.84 -7.56 7.76
C ASP A 59 8.45 -9.03 7.75
N ILE A 60 7.14 -9.28 7.54
CA ILE A 60 6.62 -10.63 7.37
C ILE A 60 6.85 -11.07 5.92
N ALA A 61 6.71 -10.14 4.99
CA ALA A 61 6.90 -10.39 3.57
C ALA A 61 7.50 -9.13 2.94
N HIS A 62 8.49 -9.30 2.08
CA HIS A 62 9.09 -8.15 1.41
C HIS A 62 9.82 -8.58 0.13
N PRO A 63 9.97 -7.66 -0.84
CA PRO A 63 10.78 -7.95 -2.02
C PRO A 63 12.25 -8.05 -1.63
N ILE A 64 12.97 -8.91 -2.33
CA ILE A 64 14.38 -9.16 -2.01
C ILE A 64 15.35 -8.48 -2.95
N ASN A 65 14.86 -7.67 -3.88
CA ASN A 65 15.71 -6.84 -4.71
C ASN A 65 15.04 -5.51 -5.00
N SER A 66 15.86 -4.52 -5.39
CA SER A 66 15.36 -3.17 -5.59
C SER A 66 14.46 -3.02 -6.81
N THR A 67 14.71 -3.79 -7.86
CA THR A 67 13.88 -3.74 -9.06
C THR A 67 12.44 -4.15 -8.76
N THR A 68 12.28 -5.24 -8.01
CA THR A 68 10.94 -5.71 -7.61
C THR A 68 10.29 -4.72 -6.67
N ARG A 69 11.05 -4.19 -5.72
CA ARG A 69 10.51 -3.21 -4.77
C ARG A 69 10.00 -1.96 -5.49
N ASP A 70 10.78 -1.45 -6.42
CA ASP A 70 10.39 -0.25 -7.18
C ASP A 70 9.14 -0.51 -8.01
N ARG A 71 9.04 -1.69 -8.62
CA ARG A 71 7.88 -2.06 -9.41
C ARG A 71 6.62 -2.15 -8.54
N ILE A 72 6.73 -2.81 -7.41
CA ILE A 72 5.60 -2.93 -6.47
C ILE A 72 5.19 -1.55 -5.97
N GLN A 73 6.16 -0.74 -5.57
CA GLN A 73 5.88 0.61 -5.09
C GLN A 73 5.18 1.45 -6.14
N THR A 74 5.67 1.42 -7.38
CA THR A 74 5.06 2.18 -8.47
C THR A 74 3.62 1.75 -8.71
N LEU A 75 3.37 0.44 -8.78
CA LEU A 75 2.02 -0.07 -8.98
C LEU A 75 1.07 0.32 -7.85
N ILE A 76 1.53 0.23 -6.62
CA ILE A 76 0.71 0.59 -5.46
C ILE A 76 0.42 2.09 -5.43
N LEU A 77 1.43 2.90 -5.65
CA LEU A 77 1.24 4.36 -5.60
C LEU A 77 0.36 4.86 -6.75
N ASP A 78 0.48 4.25 -7.93
CA ASP A 78 -0.41 4.58 -9.05
C ASP A 78 -1.85 4.25 -8.70
N LYS A 79 -2.08 3.07 -8.13
CA LYS A 79 -3.43 2.68 -7.72
C LYS A 79 -3.96 3.56 -6.60
N TYR A 80 -3.11 3.91 -5.66
CA TYR A 80 -3.49 4.82 -4.58
C TYR A 80 -3.97 6.15 -5.13
N GLN A 81 -3.26 6.71 -6.11
CA GLN A 81 -3.68 7.97 -6.72
C GLN A 81 -5.02 7.86 -7.43
N GLU A 82 -5.24 6.75 -8.14
CA GLU A 82 -6.53 6.51 -8.78
C GLU A 82 -7.66 6.46 -7.75
N VAL A 83 -7.46 5.72 -6.68
CA VAL A 83 -8.48 5.59 -5.63
C VAL A 83 -8.72 6.91 -4.91
N MET A 84 -7.68 7.68 -4.66
CA MET A 84 -7.83 9.00 -4.05
C MET A 84 -8.68 9.92 -4.91
N ASN A 85 -8.45 9.92 -6.20
CA ASN A 85 -9.25 10.73 -7.12
C ASN A 85 -10.71 10.28 -7.14
N GLU A 86 -10.94 8.97 -7.16
CA GLU A 86 -12.29 8.41 -7.12
C GLU A 86 -12.97 8.67 -5.78
N THR A 87 -12.23 8.51 -4.69
CA THR A 87 -12.76 8.73 -3.34
C THR A 87 -13.17 10.18 -3.14
N ASP A 88 -12.37 11.12 -3.61
CA ASP A 88 -12.72 12.54 -3.50
C ASP A 88 -14.00 12.83 -4.26
N ALA A 89 -14.16 12.28 -5.46
CA ALA A 89 -15.37 12.45 -6.23
C ALA A 89 -16.57 11.80 -5.55
N GLN A 90 -16.38 10.62 -4.97
CA GLN A 90 -17.44 9.91 -4.26
C GLN A 90 -17.83 10.61 -2.95
N GLU A 91 -16.85 11.16 -2.25
CA GLU A 91 -17.14 11.90 -1.04
C GLU A 91 -17.96 13.16 -1.32
N GLU A 92 -17.67 13.85 -2.39
CA GLU A 92 -18.47 15.00 -2.80
C GLU A 92 -19.92 14.60 -3.06
N ALA A 93 -20.12 13.45 -3.69
CA ALA A 93 -21.45 12.95 -3.94
C ALA A 93 -22.14 12.44 -2.67
N ALA A 94 -21.36 11.83 -1.77
CA ALA A 94 -21.91 11.21 -0.58
C ALA A 94 -22.28 12.20 0.53
N GLU A 95 -21.66 13.35 0.53
CA GLU A 95 -21.95 14.40 1.53
C GLU A 95 -23.29 15.09 1.31
N GLU A 96 -23.95 14.78 0.27
CA GLU A 96 -25.27 15.32 -0.02
C GLU A 96 -26.36 14.82 0.97
#